data_1b72d837e54cb6d8bfa1ef6bd390e251
#
_entry.id   1b72d837e54cb6d8bfa1ef6bd390e251
#
_cell.length_a   1.000
_cell.length_b   1.000
_cell.length_c   1.000
_cell.angle_alpha   90.00
_cell.angle_beta   90.00
_cell.angle_gamma   90.00
#
_symmetry.space_group_name_H-M   'P 1'
#
loop_
_entity.id
_entity.type
_entity.pdbx_description
1 polymer ?
#
loop_
_entity_poly.entity_id
_entity_poly.type
_entity_poly.pdbx_seq_one_letter_code
_entity_poly.pdbx_strand_id
1 'polypeptide(L)'
;GAGGLGVAIYRGITTNQSALTIAGSLLIALLAITVDALFSLGERVTRISPHMKRYTIIFVSIMTLIAMGIGGWAMYCRHVKTDVIHIATKPMTEQLILGNVLKELIEKKTDLTVEVTEGVGGGTSNIQPAMLSGQFDIYPEYTGTAWSAVLKRTDAYDESLFNELSQAYKEKYNFEWVGMYGFNNTYGIGVRNEIAQTYGVKTYSDLARIAPSLTLGGEYDFFGREDGYAGLQRV
;
A
#
# COMPACT_ATOMS: atom_id res chain seq x y z
N GLY A 1 6.28 -5.50 6.76
CA GLY A 1 7.43 -4.64 6.99
C GLY A 1 7.19 -3.74 8.17
N ALA A 2 8.19 -3.53 9.02
CA ALA A 2 8.07 -2.71 10.22
C ALA A 2 7.66 -1.28 9.83
N GLY A 3 6.60 -0.77 10.45
CA GLY A 3 6.22 0.64 10.34
C GLY A 3 7.35 1.53 10.83
N GLY A 4 7.55 2.69 10.21
CA GLY A 4 8.59 3.63 10.59
C GLY A 4 8.67 4.80 9.60
N LEU A 5 9.63 5.71 9.80
CA LEU A 5 9.83 6.87 8.92
C LEU A 5 10.07 6.49 7.45
N GLY A 6 10.61 5.29 7.18
CA GLY A 6 10.77 4.76 5.83
C GLY A 6 9.43 4.52 5.10
N VAL A 7 8.35 4.25 5.82
CA VAL A 7 7.00 4.12 5.25
C VAL A 7 6.53 5.46 4.68
N ALA A 8 6.84 6.58 5.34
CA ALA A 8 6.48 7.91 4.82
C ALA A 8 7.19 8.22 3.50
N ILE A 9 8.48 7.87 3.37
CA ILE A 9 9.23 8.01 2.12
C ILE A 9 8.64 7.12 1.03
N TYR A 10 8.44 5.85 1.34
CA TYR A 10 7.88 4.88 0.40
C TYR A 10 6.49 5.30 -0.08
N ARG A 11 5.62 5.71 0.86
CA ARG A 11 4.30 6.27 0.53
C ARG A 11 4.41 7.51 -0.35
N GLY A 12 5.32 8.44 -0.02
CA GLY A 12 5.53 9.65 -0.84
C GLY A 12 5.96 9.33 -2.28
N ILE A 13 6.80 8.31 -2.47
CA ILE A 13 7.22 7.85 -3.80
C ILE A 13 6.05 7.19 -4.53
N THR A 14 5.33 6.27 -3.88
CA THR A 14 4.25 5.49 -4.52
C THR A 14 3.01 6.33 -4.84
N THR A 15 2.75 7.39 -4.07
CA THR A 15 1.63 8.33 -4.33
C THR A 15 2.05 9.60 -5.07
N ASN A 16 3.31 9.66 -5.57
CA ASN A 16 3.89 10.83 -6.24
C ASN A 16 3.78 12.15 -5.43
N GLN A 17 3.83 12.03 -4.11
CA GLN A 17 3.80 13.16 -3.17
C GLN A 17 5.22 13.56 -2.75
N SER A 18 5.87 14.42 -3.53
CA SER A 18 7.25 14.88 -3.29
C SER A 18 7.44 15.49 -1.90
N ALA A 19 6.44 16.22 -1.40
CA ALA A 19 6.47 16.83 -0.08
C ALA A 19 6.59 15.77 1.04
N LEU A 20 5.86 14.67 0.94
CA LEU A 20 5.90 13.57 1.91
C LEU A 20 7.24 12.82 1.87
N THR A 21 7.77 12.61 0.66
CA THR A 21 9.10 11.99 0.45
C THR A 21 10.20 12.84 1.08
N ILE A 22 10.19 14.16 0.83
CA ILE A 22 11.17 15.10 1.37
C ILE A 22 11.06 15.17 2.90
N ALA A 23 9.85 15.30 3.44
CA ALA A 23 9.61 15.35 4.88
C ALA A 23 10.10 14.07 5.58
N GLY A 24 9.80 12.89 5.04
CA GLY A 24 10.26 11.61 5.56
C GLY A 24 11.80 11.50 5.54
N SER A 25 12.42 11.93 4.45
CA SER A 25 13.90 11.93 4.31
C SER A 25 14.57 12.88 5.31
N LEU A 26 14.03 14.09 5.49
CA LEU A 26 14.53 15.06 6.46
C LEU A 26 14.39 14.55 7.90
N LEU A 27 13.29 13.89 8.23
CA LEU A 27 13.09 13.29 9.56
C LEU A 27 14.08 12.17 9.85
N ILE A 28 14.40 11.33 8.86
CA ILE A 28 15.42 10.28 9.02
C ILE A 28 16.81 10.91 9.19
N ALA A 29 17.16 11.92 8.40
CA ALA A 29 18.43 12.62 8.53
C ALA A 29 18.56 13.29 9.91
N LEU A 30 17.51 13.95 10.39
CA LEU A 30 17.48 14.57 11.71
C LEU A 30 17.64 13.52 12.83
N LEU A 31 16.96 12.39 12.70
CA LEU A 31 17.09 11.27 13.66
C LEU A 31 18.53 10.74 13.69
N ALA A 32 19.14 10.52 12.51
CA ALA A 32 20.51 10.05 12.41
C ALA A 32 21.50 11.02 13.08
N ILE A 33 21.39 12.32 12.78
CA ILE A 33 22.22 13.37 13.41
C ILE A 33 22.01 13.40 14.93
N THR A 34 20.78 13.25 15.38
CA THR A 34 20.44 13.24 16.82
C THR A 34 21.08 12.05 17.53
N VAL A 35 21.00 10.88 16.93
CA VAL A 35 21.61 9.64 17.47
C VAL A 35 23.13 9.78 17.50
N ASP A 36 23.75 10.27 16.44
CA ASP A 36 25.21 10.49 16.37
C ASP A 36 25.67 11.51 17.42
N ALA A 37 24.95 12.62 17.58
CA ALA A 37 25.22 13.61 18.62
C ALA A 37 25.10 13.02 20.04
N LEU A 38 24.14 12.14 20.28
CA LEU A 38 23.98 11.43 21.57
C LEU A 38 25.17 10.51 21.85
N PHE A 39 25.61 9.74 20.85
CA PHE A 39 26.82 8.91 20.97
C PHE A 39 28.09 9.73 21.22
N SER A 40 28.29 10.82 20.48
CA SER A 40 29.41 11.77 20.65
C SER A 40 29.41 12.40 22.04
N LEU A 41 28.25 12.78 22.57
CA LEU A 41 28.06 13.24 23.93
C LEU A 41 28.41 12.15 24.96
N GLY A 42 27.98 10.92 24.74
CA GLY A 42 28.32 9.77 25.57
C GLY A 42 29.83 9.53 25.67
N GLU A 43 30.54 9.59 24.54
CA GLU A 43 31.99 9.45 24.51
C GLU A 43 32.71 10.59 25.25
N ARG A 44 32.23 11.83 25.09
CA ARG A 44 32.78 12.99 25.82
C ARG A 44 32.56 12.85 27.34
N VAL A 45 31.40 12.36 27.76
CA VAL A 45 31.06 12.20 29.20
C VAL A 45 31.94 11.16 29.90
N THR A 46 32.42 10.15 29.19
CA THR A 46 33.37 9.17 29.78
C THR A 46 34.74 9.78 30.11
N ARG A 47 35.06 10.91 29.52
CA ARG A 47 36.34 11.64 29.71
C ARG A 47 36.28 12.86 30.65
N ILE A 48 35.12 13.17 31.25
CA ILE A 48 34.86 14.40 32.00
C ILE A 48 34.79 14.12 33.53
N SER A 49 35.05 15.18 34.33
CA SER A 49 35.07 15.17 35.78
C SER A 49 33.74 14.72 36.43
N PRO A 50 33.76 14.19 37.69
CA PRO A 50 32.56 13.62 38.36
C PRO A 50 31.36 14.57 38.46
N HIS A 51 31.59 15.87 38.59
CA HIS A 51 30.49 16.85 38.65
C HIS A 51 29.73 17.01 37.34
N MET A 52 30.43 17.03 36.22
CA MET A 52 29.79 17.13 34.89
C MET A 52 29.00 15.86 34.51
N LYS A 53 29.44 14.69 34.96
CA LYS A 53 28.69 13.43 34.74
C LYS A 53 27.27 13.52 35.27
N ARG A 54 27.04 14.16 36.41
CA ARG A 54 25.71 14.32 37.00
C ARG A 54 24.76 15.14 36.11
N TYR A 55 25.25 16.26 35.58
CA TYR A 55 24.43 17.12 34.68
C TYR A 55 24.14 16.44 33.35
N THR A 56 25.04 15.66 32.80
CA THR A 56 24.85 14.95 31.55
C THR A 56 23.86 13.81 31.72
N ILE A 57 23.91 13.06 32.84
CA ILE A 57 22.91 12.03 33.16
C ILE A 57 21.52 12.66 33.30
N ILE A 58 21.40 13.80 33.98
CA ILE A 58 20.12 14.52 34.10
C ILE A 58 19.60 14.96 32.74
N PHE A 59 20.46 15.52 31.89
CA PHE A 59 20.09 15.96 30.54
C PHE A 59 19.62 14.80 29.66
N VAL A 60 20.35 13.69 29.63
CA VAL A 60 19.96 12.47 28.88
C VAL A 60 18.63 11.91 29.40
N SER A 61 18.43 11.87 30.72
CA SER A 61 17.18 11.41 31.33
C SER A 61 15.99 12.29 30.94
N ILE A 62 16.17 13.61 30.92
CA ILE A 62 15.12 14.56 30.49
C ILE A 62 14.77 14.35 29.02
N MET A 63 15.78 14.21 28.15
CA MET A 63 15.57 13.98 26.72
C MET A 63 14.85 12.65 26.44
N THR A 64 15.19 11.60 27.20
CA THR A 64 14.53 10.30 27.11
C THR A 64 13.07 10.38 27.54
N LEU A 65 12.77 11.12 28.62
CA LEU A 65 11.39 11.35 29.07
C LEU A 65 10.58 12.16 28.06
N ILE A 66 11.17 13.18 27.43
CA ILE A 66 10.53 13.96 26.37
C ILE A 66 10.23 13.05 25.16
N ALA A 67 11.19 12.24 24.74
CA ALA A 67 11.01 11.30 23.62
C ALA A 67 9.90 10.26 23.91
N MET A 68 9.84 9.73 25.14
CA MET A 68 8.76 8.84 25.59
C MET A 68 7.41 9.57 25.65
N GLY A 69 7.39 10.81 26.10
CA GLY A 69 6.18 11.65 26.13
C GLY A 69 5.64 11.93 24.72
N ILE A 70 6.50 12.28 23.77
CA ILE A 70 6.12 12.50 22.36
C ILE A 70 5.65 11.17 21.73
N GLY A 71 6.35 10.06 21.98
CA GLY A 71 5.97 8.73 21.51
C GLY A 71 4.63 8.27 22.09
N GLY A 72 4.40 8.48 23.38
CA GLY A 72 3.15 8.18 24.07
C GLY A 72 1.99 9.04 23.53
N TRP A 73 2.21 10.35 23.30
CA TRP A 73 1.21 11.22 22.72
C TRP A 73 0.89 10.88 21.26
N ALA A 74 1.89 10.56 20.45
CA ALA A 74 1.69 10.09 19.10
C ALA A 74 0.89 8.77 19.05
N MET A 75 1.11 7.89 20.02
CA MET A 75 0.36 6.64 20.18
C MET A 75 -1.08 6.89 20.66
N TYR A 76 -1.28 7.86 21.59
CA TYR A 76 -2.60 8.30 22.05
C TYR A 76 -3.40 8.94 20.90
N CYS A 77 -2.80 9.84 20.11
CA CYS A 77 -3.45 10.44 18.94
C CYS A 77 -3.84 9.41 17.88
N ARG A 78 -3.11 8.29 17.75
CA ARG A 78 -3.51 7.17 16.88
C ARG A 78 -4.75 6.41 17.39
N HIS A 79 -5.05 6.45 18.68
CA HIS A 79 -6.19 5.77 19.27
C HIS A 79 -7.45 6.67 19.38
N VAL A 80 -7.31 7.96 19.21
CA VAL A 80 -8.46 8.84 19.03
C VAL A 80 -8.98 8.57 17.61
N LYS A 81 -10.02 7.74 17.48
CA LYS A 81 -10.78 7.61 16.24
C LYS A 81 -11.29 8.99 15.89
N THR A 82 -10.68 9.61 14.91
CA THR A 82 -11.29 10.74 14.21
C THR A 82 -12.48 10.16 13.44
N ASP A 83 -13.60 10.90 13.39
CA ASP A 83 -14.79 10.52 12.59
C ASP A 83 -14.51 10.60 11.07
N VAL A 84 -13.28 10.28 10.66
CA VAL A 84 -12.81 10.31 9.30
C VAL A 84 -12.54 8.88 8.82
N ILE A 85 -13.18 8.51 7.72
CA ILE A 85 -12.94 7.25 7.00
C ILE A 85 -11.90 7.47 5.92
N HIS A 86 -10.85 6.68 5.92
CA HIS A 86 -9.78 6.74 4.93
C HIS A 86 -9.97 5.64 3.86
N ILE A 87 -10.21 6.07 2.62
CA ILE A 87 -10.37 5.18 1.47
C ILE A 87 -9.08 5.21 0.64
N ALA A 88 -8.56 4.03 0.28
CA ALA A 88 -7.48 3.91 -0.70
C ALA A 88 -8.02 3.47 -2.06
N THR A 89 -7.42 3.96 -3.16
CA THR A 89 -7.70 3.46 -4.50
C THR A 89 -6.40 3.08 -5.21
N LYS A 90 -6.48 2.10 -6.11
CA LYS A 90 -5.41 1.78 -7.05
C LYS A 90 -5.36 2.82 -8.17
N PRO A 91 -4.26 2.88 -8.99
CA PRO A 91 -4.10 3.93 -9.99
C PRO A 91 -4.92 3.73 -11.28
N MET A 92 -5.92 2.86 -11.28
CA MET A 92 -6.80 2.65 -12.43
C MET A 92 -8.03 3.56 -12.37
N THR A 93 -8.53 4.00 -13.53
CA THR A 93 -9.62 4.98 -13.63
C THR A 93 -10.89 4.53 -12.90
N GLU A 94 -11.29 3.26 -13.05
CA GLU A 94 -12.45 2.71 -12.36
C GLU A 94 -12.30 2.74 -10.84
N GLN A 95 -11.09 2.53 -10.33
CA GLN A 95 -10.79 2.59 -8.90
C GLN A 95 -10.97 4.01 -8.35
N LEU A 96 -10.52 5.03 -9.10
CA LEU A 96 -10.71 6.43 -8.73
C LEU A 96 -12.19 6.77 -8.67
N ILE A 97 -12.97 6.31 -9.66
CA ILE A 97 -14.42 6.49 -9.69
C ILE A 97 -15.06 5.81 -8.47
N LEU A 98 -14.74 4.55 -8.21
CA LEU A 98 -15.29 3.80 -7.08
C LEU A 98 -14.97 4.44 -5.73
N GLY A 99 -13.73 4.91 -5.54
CA GLY A 99 -13.32 5.61 -4.32
C GLY A 99 -14.15 6.87 -4.08
N ASN A 100 -14.38 7.66 -5.12
CA ASN A 100 -15.19 8.88 -5.03
C ASN A 100 -16.68 8.58 -4.87
N VAL A 101 -17.21 7.54 -5.50
CA VAL A 101 -18.60 7.08 -5.30
C VAL A 101 -18.81 6.63 -3.85
N LEU A 102 -17.88 5.85 -3.28
CA LEU A 102 -17.94 5.45 -1.88
C LEU A 102 -17.90 6.66 -0.94
N LYS A 103 -17.01 7.63 -1.19
CA LYS A 103 -16.96 8.88 -0.45
C LYS A 103 -18.32 9.58 -0.43
N GLU A 104 -18.87 9.87 -1.61
CA GLU A 104 -20.16 10.53 -1.76
C GLU A 104 -21.31 9.77 -1.07
N LEU A 105 -21.28 8.43 -1.17
CA LEU A 105 -22.29 7.57 -0.54
C LEU A 105 -22.22 7.65 0.99
N ILE A 106 -21.02 7.53 1.56
CA ILE A 106 -20.81 7.56 3.02
C ILE A 106 -21.18 8.93 3.57
N GLU A 107 -20.66 10.03 2.98
CA GLU A 107 -20.92 11.40 3.44
C GLU A 107 -22.39 11.81 3.29
N LYS A 108 -23.11 11.26 2.30
CA LYS A 108 -24.56 11.50 2.16
C LYS A 108 -25.44 10.69 3.10
N LYS A 109 -24.95 9.56 3.60
CA LYS A 109 -25.75 8.65 4.43
C LYS A 109 -25.37 8.66 5.90
N THR A 110 -24.26 9.31 6.26
CA THR A 110 -23.74 9.39 7.61
C THR A 110 -23.18 10.79 7.88
N ASP A 111 -22.87 11.09 9.12
CA ASP A 111 -22.17 12.31 9.52
C ASP A 111 -20.62 12.15 9.49
N LEU A 112 -20.13 11.06 8.87
CA LEU A 112 -18.70 10.79 8.78
C LEU A 112 -18.06 11.60 7.63
N THR A 113 -16.83 12.05 7.84
CA THR A 113 -15.99 12.66 6.80
C THR A 113 -15.17 11.57 6.11
N VAL A 114 -14.98 11.68 4.80
CA VAL A 114 -14.21 10.69 4.03
C VAL A 114 -13.02 11.35 3.33
N GLU A 115 -11.84 10.80 3.55
CA GLU A 115 -10.62 11.14 2.83
C GLU A 115 -10.25 10.02 1.85
N VAL A 116 -10.12 10.36 0.56
CA VAL A 116 -9.71 9.41 -0.47
C VAL A 116 -8.23 9.63 -0.81
N THR A 117 -7.42 8.60 -0.63
CA THR A 117 -6.04 8.57 -1.14
C THR A 117 -6.06 7.88 -2.50
N GLU A 118 -5.99 8.69 -3.55
CA GLU A 118 -6.08 8.22 -4.93
C GLU A 118 -4.75 7.67 -5.45
N GLY A 119 -4.83 6.64 -6.28
CA GLY A 119 -3.73 6.15 -7.08
C GLY A 119 -2.56 5.56 -6.31
N VAL A 120 -2.81 4.78 -5.26
CA VAL A 120 -1.74 4.13 -4.50
C VAL A 120 -0.97 3.18 -5.40
N GLY A 121 0.27 3.57 -5.74
CA GLY A 121 1.17 2.77 -6.58
C GLY A 121 1.46 1.41 -5.96
N GLY A 122 1.71 0.40 -6.80
CA GLY A 122 1.86 -0.99 -6.36
C GLY A 122 0.55 -1.66 -5.94
N GLY A 123 -0.58 -0.94 -6.04
CA GLY A 123 -1.93 -1.49 -5.84
C GLY A 123 -2.08 -2.29 -4.56
N THR A 124 -2.63 -3.50 -4.67
CA THR A 124 -2.89 -4.40 -3.53
C THR A 124 -1.67 -4.67 -2.67
N SER A 125 -0.48 -4.79 -3.27
CA SER A 125 0.77 -5.07 -2.53
C SER A 125 1.12 -3.99 -1.51
N ASN A 126 0.69 -2.75 -1.74
CA ASN A 126 0.90 -1.63 -0.84
C ASN A 126 -0.34 -1.31 0.01
N ILE A 127 -1.54 -1.45 -0.55
CA ILE A 127 -2.79 -1.14 0.15
C ILE A 127 -3.05 -2.17 1.26
N GLN A 128 -2.88 -3.47 1.00
CA GLN A 128 -3.16 -4.51 1.98
C GLN A 128 -2.36 -4.36 3.28
N PRO A 129 -1.03 -4.13 3.26
CA PRO A 129 -0.27 -3.84 4.49
C PRO A 129 -0.69 -2.52 5.16
N ALA A 130 -1.10 -1.51 4.38
CA ALA A 130 -1.57 -0.24 4.90
C ALA A 130 -2.92 -0.38 5.61
N MET A 131 -3.84 -1.20 5.09
CA MET A 131 -5.08 -1.61 5.77
C MET A 131 -4.79 -2.32 7.09
N LEU A 132 -3.87 -3.29 7.10
CA LEU A 132 -3.48 -4.02 8.30
C LEU A 132 -2.86 -3.12 9.38
N SER A 133 -2.22 -2.03 8.99
CA SER A 133 -1.67 -1.04 9.92
C SER A 133 -2.68 0.04 10.34
N GLY A 134 -3.92 -0.01 9.86
CA GLY A 134 -4.97 0.96 10.14
C GLY A 134 -4.75 2.33 9.47
N GLN A 135 -4.00 2.38 8.37
CA GLN A 135 -3.83 3.62 7.59
C GLN A 135 -5.03 3.88 6.68
N PHE A 136 -5.72 2.84 6.27
CA PHE A 136 -6.95 2.90 5.48
C PHE A 136 -8.01 2.02 6.13
N ASP A 137 -9.26 2.41 5.95
CA ASP A 137 -10.43 1.70 6.46
C ASP A 137 -11.15 0.92 5.36
N ILE A 138 -11.11 1.41 4.12
CA ILE A 138 -11.81 0.83 2.97
C ILE A 138 -10.94 0.92 1.72
N TYR A 139 -11.01 -0.07 0.86
CA TYR A 139 -10.52 0.03 -0.52
C TYR A 139 -11.33 -0.88 -1.45
N PRO A 140 -11.55 -0.48 -2.70
CA PRO A 140 -12.08 -1.35 -3.74
C PRO A 140 -11.06 -2.43 -4.11
N GLU A 141 -11.45 -3.70 -4.06
CA GLU A 141 -10.55 -4.80 -4.41
C GLU A 141 -11.23 -5.73 -5.43
N TYR A 142 -10.43 -6.48 -6.15
CA TYR A 142 -10.89 -7.51 -7.09
C TYR A 142 -10.81 -8.88 -6.44
N THR A 143 -11.89 -9.65 -6.54
CA THR A 143 -11.99 -10.98 -5.92
C THR A 143 -10.88 -11.92 -6.41
N GLY A 144 -10.58 -11.92 -7.70
CA GLY A 144 -9.48 -12.71 -8.25
C GLY A 144 -8.10 -12.31 -7.72
N THR A 145 -7.86 -11.00 -7.53
CA THR A 145 -6.61 -10.51 -6.91
C THR A 145 -6.52 -10.91 -5.44
N ALA A 146 -7.61 -10.77 -4.72
CA ALA A 146 -7.69 -11.19 -3.32
C ALA A 146 -7.42 -12.69 -3.16
N TRP A 147 -7.97 -13.50 -4.05
CA TRP A 147 -7.81 -14.96 -4.06
C TRP A 147 -6.36 -15.36 -4.36
N SER A 148 -5.85 -14.95 -5.52
CA SER A 148 -4.54 -15.40 -6.01
C SER A 148 -3.37 -14.65 -5.38
N ALA A 149 -3.42 -13.32 -5.30
CA ALA A 149 -2.28 -12.51 -4.86
C ALA A 149 -2.21 -12.32 -3.34
N VAL A 150 -3.34 -12.25 -2.64
CA VAL A 150 -3.37 -12.02 -1.18
C VAL A 150 -3.46 -13.32 -0.40
N LEU A 151 -4.43 -14.18 -0.72
CA LEU A 151 -4.61 -15.48 -0.05
C LEU A 151 -3.63 -16.54 -0.55
N LYS A 152 -2.97 -16.30 -1.70
CA LYS A 152 -2.01 -17.22 -2.34
C LYS A 152 -2.64 -18.56 -2.76
N ARG A 153 -3.91 -18.52 -3.17
CA ARG A 153 -4.59 -19.67 -3.73
C ARG A 153 -4.10 -19.91 -5.17
N THR A 154 -3.97 -21.15 -5.55
CA THR A 154 -3.47 -21.57 -6.89
C THR A 154 -4.58 -21.98 -7.84
N ASP A 155 -5.75 -22.31 -7.33
CA ASP A 155 -6.96 -22.59 -8.09
C ASP A 155 -7.59 -21.29 -8.63
N ALA A 156 -8.32 -21.40 -9.73
CA ALA A 156 -9.01 -20.27 -10.34
C ALA A 156 -10.17 -19.80 -9.44
N TYR A 157 -10.31 -18.48 -9.29
CA TYR A 157 -11.45 -17.92 -8.59
C TYR A 157 -12.72 -18.02 -9.46
N ASP A 158 -13.82 -18.40 -8.83
CA ASP A 158 -15.17 -18.35 -9.36
C ASP A 158 -16.10 -17.65 -8.36
N GLU A 159 -17.18 -17.03 -8.83
CA GLU A 159 -18.12 -16.28 -7.96
C GLU A 159 -18.76 -17.14 -6.86
N SER A 160 -18.92 -18.44 -7.08
CA SER A 160 -19.41 -19.38 -6.05
C SER A 160 -18.51 -19.46 -4.82
N LEU A 161 -17.23 -19.08 -4.97
CA LEU A 161 -16.20 -19.04 -3.91
C LEU A 161 -16.23 -17.74 -3.09
N PHE A 162 -17.14 -16.80 -3.37
CA PHE A 162 -17.17 -15.50 -2.67
C PHE A 162 -17.32 -15.65 -1.15
N ASN A 163 -18.14 -16.57 -0.70
CA ASN A 163 -18.31 -16.82 0.74
C ASN A 163 -17.03 -17.36 1.39
N GLU A 164 -16.31 -18.26 0.71
CA GLU A 164 -15.03 -18.78 1.19
C GLU A 164 -13.96 -17.67 1.24
N LEU A 165 -13.90 -16.84 0.19
CA LEU A 165 -13.03 -15.66 0.14
C LEU A 165 -13.30 -14.72 1.31
N SER A 166 -14.56 -14.37 1.54
CA SER A 166 -14.96 -13.46 2.60
C SER A 166 -14.62 -14.02 3.98
N GLN A 167 -14.90 -15.30 4.21
CA GLN A 167 -14.56 -15.95 5.47
C GLN A 167 -13.04 -15.99 5.69
N ALA A 168 -12.26 -16.35 4.68
CA ALA A 168 -10.79 -16.38 4.78
C ALA A 168 -10.19 -14.99 5.09
N TYR A 169 -10.76 -13.93 4.52
CA TYR A 169 -10.34 -12.56 4.83
C TYR A 169 -10.69 -12.16 6.26
N LYS A 170 -11.87 -12.54 6.73
CA LYS A 170 -12.30 -12.25 8.10
C LYS A 170 -11.42 -12.98 9.12
N GLU A 171 -11.16 -14.25 8.91
CA GLU A 171 -10.34 -15.08 9.81
C GLU A 171 -8.87 -14.64 9.84
N LYS A 172 -8.29 -14.36 8.67
CA LYS A 172 -6.86 -14.08 8.55
C LYS A 172 -6.48 -12.65 8.84
N TYR A 173 -7.35 -11.69 8.46
CA TYR A 173 -7.04 -10.26 8.47
C TYR A 173 -8.03 -9.43 9.29
N ASN A 174 -9.13 -10.01 9.73
CA ASN A 174 -10.26 -9.31 10.34
C ASN A 174 -10.86 -8.24 9.40
N PHE A 175 -10.87 -8.52 8.09
CA PHE A 175 -11.47 -7.67 7.06
C PHE A 175 -12.80 -8.25 6.60
N GLU A 176 -13.75 -7.39 6.30
CA GLU A 176 -15.07 -7.77 5.78
C GLU A 176 -15.20 -7.35 4.31
N TRP A 177 -15.72 -8.25 3.50
CA TRP A 177 -16.19 -7.95 2.16
C TRP A 177 -17.64 -7.49 2.25
N VAL A 178 -17.87 -6.21 1.95
CA VAL A 178 -19.19 -5.58 2.09
C VAL A 178 -20.16 -6.01 0.95
N GLY A 179 -19.60 -6.34 -0.21
CA GLY A 179 -20.35 -6.77 -1.39
C GLY A 179 -19.51 -6.70 -2.65
N MET A 180 -20.13 -7.04 -3.77
CA MET A 180 -19.55 -6.97 -5.12
C MET A 180 -20.19 -5.85 -5.94
N TYR A 181 -19.40 -5.18 -6.77
CA TYR A 181 -19.86 -4.09 -7.63
C TYR A 181 -20.65 -4.58 -8.86
N GLY A 182 -20.64 -5.87 -9.15
CA GLY A 182 -21.39 -6.46 -10.26
C GLY A 182 -20.78 -6.25 -11.64
N PHE A 183 -19.50 -5.92 -11.73
CA PHE A 183 -18.76 -5.89 -13.01
C PHE A 183 -17.55 -6.80 -12.96
N ASN A 184 -17.10 -7.27 -14.13
CA ASN A 184 -15.91 -8.09 -14.28
C ASN A 184 -14.77 -7.22 -14.80
N ASN A 185 -13.60 -7.29 -14.12
CA ASN A 185 -12.37 -6.68 -14.54
C ASN A 185 -11.33 -7.78 -14.80
N THR A 186 -10.92 -7.91 -16.05
CA THR A 186 -9.97 -8.96 -16.48
C THR A 186 -8.90 -8.37 -17.41
N TYR A 187 -7.83 -9.11 -17.61
CA TYR A 187 -6.80 -8.72 -18.57
C TYR A 187 -7.30 -8.81 -20.01
N GLY A 188 -6.90 -7.86 -20.83
CA GLY A 188 -7.07 -7.87 -22.26
C GLY A 188 -5.74 -7.58 -22.96
N ILE A 189 -5.46 -8.25 -24.07
CA ILE A 189 -4.27 -7.97 -24.88
C ILE A 189 -4.68 -7.10 -26.05
N GLY A 190 -4.15 -5.86 -26.08
CA GLY A 190 -4.31 -4.97 -27.22
C GLY A 190 -3.27 -5.28 -28.29
N VAL A 191 -3.72 -5.46 -29.53
CA VAL A 191 -2.87 -5.64 -30.70
C VAL A 191 -3.09 -4.46 -31.67
N ARG A 192 -2.01 -3.92 -32.24
CA ARG A 192 -2.14 -2.87 -33.26
C ARG A 192 -2.97 -3.37 -34.44
N ASN A 193 -3.85 -2.51 -34.95
CA ASN A 193 -4.79 -2.88 -36.00
C ASN A 193 -4.10 -3.40 -37.27
N GLU A 194 -2.96 -2.83 -37.63
CA GLU A 194 -2.13 -3.27 -38.75
C GLU A 194 -1.65 -4.72 -38.59
N ILE A 195 -1.19 -5.10 -37.39
CA ILE A 195 -0.76 -6.46 -37.09
C ILE A 195 -1.95 -7.41 -37.15
N ALA A 196 -3.08 -7.02 -36.50
CA ALA A 196 -4.28 -7.85 -36.49
C ALA A 196 -4.80 -8.12 -37.91
N GLN A 197 -4.81 -7.11 -38.80
CA GLN A 197 -5.25 -7.26 -40.19
C GLN A 197 -4.24 -8.08 -41.02
N THR A 198 -2.94 -7.77 -40.94
CA THR A 198 -1.90 -8.45 -41.72
C THR A 198 -1.84 -9.95 -41.45
N TYR A 199 -1.98 -10.35 -40.19
CA TYR A 199 -1.84 -11.73 -39.77
C TYR A 199 -3.20 -12.41 -39.45
N GLY A 200 -4.32 -11.72 -39.62
CA GLY A 200 -5.66 -12.24 -39.38
C GLY A 200 -5.90 -12.58 -37.91
N VAL A 201 -5.31 -11.84 -36.95
CA VAL A 201 -5.41 -12.11 -35.51
C VAL A 201 -6.78 -11.70 -34.99
N LYS A 202 -7.53 -12.63 -34.44
CA LYS A 202 -8.85 -12.42 -33.82
C LYS A 202 -8.96 -13.04 -32.42
N THR A 203 -8.11 -14.04 -32.13
CA THR A 203 -8.15 -14.79 -30.88
C THR A 203 -6.73 -14.86 -30.25
N TYR A 204 -6.66 -15.25 -29.00
CA TYR A 204 -5.36 -15.50 -28.34
C TYR A 204 -4.57 -16.59 -29.05
N SER A 205 -5.22 -17.63 -29.56
CA SER A 205 -4.58 -18.68 -30.33
C SER A 205 -4.00 -18.19 -31.66
N ASP A 206 -4.63 -17.19 -32.31
CA ASP A 206 -4.08 -16.55 -33.49
C ASP A 206 -2.85 -15.72 -33.14
N LEU A 207 -2.90 -15.00 -32.01
CA LEU A 207 -1.79 -14.20 -31.52
C LEU A 207 -0.59 -15.09 -31.15
N ALA A 208 -0.83 -16.23 -30.52
CA ALA A 208 0.22 -17.18 -30.11
C ALA A 208 1.07 -17.65 -31.31
N ARG A 209 0.46 -17.82 -32.50
CA ARG A 209 1.19 -18.22 -33.73
C ARG A 209 2.24 -17.22 -34.18
N ILE A 210 2.02 -15.94 -33.94
CA ILE A 210 2.91 -14.86 -34.36
C ILE A 210 3.69 -14.24 -33.19
N ALA A 211 3.39 -14.64 -31.97
CA ALA A 211 3.99 -14.10 -30.74
C ALA A 211 5.53 -14.09 -30.75
N PRO A 212 6.25 -15.12 -31.31
CA PRO A 212 7.70 -15.10 -31.38
C PRO A 212 8.30 -13.93 -32.18
N SER A 213 7.52 -13.31 -33.05
CA SER A 213 7.94 -12.13 -33.85
C SER A 213 7.52 -10.80 -33.25
N LEU A 214 6.83 -10.81 -32.11
CA LEU A 214 6.27 -9.62 -31.48
C LEU A 214 7.00 -9.30 -30.15
N THR A 215 6.91 -8.03 -29.78
CA THR A 215 7.33 -7.56 -28.45
C THR A 215 6.08 -7.26 -27.63
N LEU A 216 5.97 -7.91 -26.48
CA LEU A 216 4.91 -7.68 -25.50
C LEU A 216 5.33 -6.58 -24.53
N GLY A 217 4.51 -5.54 -24.40
CA GLY A 217 4.59 -4.53 -23.34
C GLY A 217 3.48 -4.73 -22.33
N GLY A 218 3.76 -4.51 -21.06
CA GLY A 218 2.77 -4.59 -19.99
C GLY A 218 3.23 -3.83 -18.76
N GLU A 219 2.33 -3.63 -17.81
CA GLU A 219 2.67 -3.06 -16.51
C GLU A 219 3.55 -4.03 -15.70
N TYR A 220 4.33 -3.48 -14.79
CA TYR A 220 5.26 -4.26 -13.97
C TYR A 220 4.56 -5.39 -13.20
N ASP A 221 3.39 -5.10 -12.62
CA ASP A 221 2.60 -6.08 -11.88
C ASP A 221 2.15 -7.26 -12.75
N PHE A 222 1.85 -7.03 -14.04
CA PHE A 222 1.48 -8.10 -14.96
C PHE A 222 2.58 -9.14 -15.14
N PHE A 223 3.84 -8.70 -15.14
CA PHE A 223 4.99 -9.63 -15.25
C PHE A 223 5.32 -10.33 -13.93
N GLY A 224 4.95 -9.74 -12.79
CA GLY A 224 5.22 -10.30 -11.46
C GLY A 224 4.13 -11.22 -10.91
N ARG A 225 2.99 -11.33 -11.59
CA ARG A 225 1.85 -12.11 -11.11
C ARG A 225 1.76 -13.49 -11.79
N GLU A 226 1.37 -14.49 -11.00
CA GLU A 226 1.14 -15.86 -11.51
C GLU A 226 -0.01 -15.95 -12.53
N ASP A 227 -1.03 -15.08 -12.40
CA ASP A 227 -2.17 -14.97 -13.31
C ASP A 227 -1.95 -13.93 -14.43
N GLY A 228 -0.76 -13.33 -14.51
CA GLY A 228 -0.34 -12.41 -15.55
C GLY A 228 0.47 -13.11 -16.67
N TYR A 229 1.68 -12.59 -16.95
CA TYR A 229 2.55 -13.13 -18.01
C TYR A 229 2.91 -14.61 -17.80
N ALA A 230 3.23 -15.00 -16.55
CA ALA A 230 3.50 -16.40 -16.22
C ALA A 230 2.29 -17.32 -16.52
N GLY A 231 1.07 -16.80 -16.34
CA GLY A 231 -0.17 -17.49 -16.73
C GLY A 231 -0.26 -17.70 -18.25
N LEU A 232 0.04 -16.67 -19.04
CA LEU A 232 0.04 -16.77 -20.52
C LEU A 232 1.06 -17.78 -21.05
N GLN A 233 2.20 -17.93 -20.39
CA GLN A 233 3.24 -18.89 -20.83
C GLN A 233 2.87 -20.36 -20.59
N ARG A 234 1.88 -20.62 -19.73
CA ARG A 234 1.42 -21.98 -19.40
C ARG A 234 0.31 -22.51 -20.33
N VAL A 235 -0.27 -21.65 -21.16
CA VAL A 235 -1.37 -21.93 -22.08
C VAL A 235 -0.86 -22.01 -23.51
#